data_7c805aa61f4cf3fd654568086ce2c236
#
_entry.id   7c805aa61f4cf3fd654568086ce2c236
#
_cell.length_a   1.000
_cell.length_b   1.000
_cell.length_c   1.000
_cell.angle_alpha   90.00
_cell.angle_beta   90.00
_cell.angle_gamma   90.00
#
_symmetry.space_group_name_H-M   'P 1'
#
loop_
_entity.id
_entity.type
_entity.pdbx_description
1 polymer ?
#
loop_
_entity_poly.entity_id
_entity_poly.type
_entity_poly.pdbx_seq_one_letter_code
_entity_poly.pdbx_strand_id
1 'polypeptide(L)'
;MSLVERCWMITSKFSVIAILIITGICFGVFVYPYMKKKREAALVSIVYIGIMSVLYLIPQQIGNFSAYMLGVMAAFLVMYVQDRRNIYQKIFLAVTFFSIRWLAVAMADRLDDFITKALVFGNTIAGRQWLQYGLYAGTRILDIVLCIVFLAVAIGLINKAYVYKNDEMNVKELVMLIIPSLVGVTGYGILQYYLNIYEKDTGKSLTDTYGFYGALSFVHYFISIIAILVMTTMFQNWKVAQEEQTGQELVLNQVSDMKKHIGEVEKLYQDIRSLRHDMGNHIQMLEHLVAENHMDDAAEYMEHLKKEWDEISPEIKTGSPVIDVILMEKLREAKEKQIRFISDFHYPGDTKLNAFDLSVILNNALDNCMENVSGENPYISISSFRKNSIFMITIKNRYEGELNYKDSDLPETTKSGKEHGIGLHNIRRVARMYMGDISLEQENQEVVLSIMLQVE
;
A
#
# COMPACT_ATOMS: atom_id res chain seq x y z
N MET A 1 14.50 14.91 61.47
CA MET A 1 13.45 14.24 60.68
C MET A 1 12.82 13.14 61.51
N SER A 2 11.54 13.26 61.80
CA SER A 2 10.78 12.27 62.60
C SER A 2 10.69 10.92 61.85
N LEU A 3 10.38 9.83 62.58
CA LEU A 3 10.20 8.51 61.98
C LEU A 3 9.06 8.56 60.90
N VAL A 4 8.01 9.27 61.19
CA VAL A 4 6.85 9.44 60.28
C VAL A 4 7.25 10.16 59.00
N GLU A 5 8.04 11.24 59.07
CA GLU A 5 8.55 11.94 57.89
C GLU A 5 9.44 11.07 57.02
N ARG A 6 10.25 10.20 57.63
CA ARG A 6 11.03 9.18 56.89
C ARG A 6 10.13 8.17 56.16
N CYS A 7 9.09 7.72 56.80
CA CYS A 7 8.10 6.81 56.19
C CYS A 7 7.40 7.48 54.99
N TRP A 8 7.01 8.73 55.13
CA TRP A 8 6.40 9.50 53.99
C TRP A 8 7.34 9.58 52.80
N MET A 9 8.59 9.95 53.03
CA MET A 9 9.61 10.07 51.99
C MET A 9 9.88 8.72 51.30
N ILE A 10 9.95 7.62 52.07
CA ILE A 10 10.17 6.27 51.52
C ILE A 10 8.98 5.84 50.67
N THR A 11 7.76 6.04 51.17
CA THR A 11 6.51 5.71 50.43
C THR A 11 6.41 6.50 49.12
N SER A 12 6.68 7.82 49.12
CA SER A 12 6.71 8.64 47.90
C SER A 12 7.74 8.14 46.91
N LYS A 13 8.96 7.86 47.32
CA LYS A 13 10.00 7.31 46.42
C LYS A 13 9.61 5.94 45.84
N PHE A 14 9.03 5.09 46.65
CA PHE A 14 8.54 3.77 46.21
C PHE A 14 7.45 3.91 45.17
N SER A 15 6.49 4.81 45.36
CA SER A 15 5.42 5.06 44.38
C SER A 15 5.99 5.51 43.02
N VAL A 16 6.96 6.43 43.01
CA VAL A 16 7.60 6.89 41.77
C VAL A 16 8.31 5.75 41.02
N ILE A 17 9.07 4.90 41.76
CA ILE A 17 9.76 3.74 41.17
C ILE A 17 8.75 2.73 40.62
N ALA A 18 7.66 2.48 41.34
CA ALA A 18 6.58 1.58 40.88
C ALA A 18 5.94 2.06 39.58
N ILE A 19 5.58 3.34 39.52
CA ILE A 19 5.01 3.95 38.30
C ILE A 19 5.98 3.88 37.13
N LEU A 20 7.30 4.09 37.36
CA LEU A 20 8.32 3.97 36.35
C LEU A 20 8.40 2.56 35.76
N ILE A 21 8.42 1.53 36.60
CA ILE A 21 8.43 0.12 36.16
C ILE A 21 7.16 -0.22 35.40
N ILE A 22 6.00 0.17 35.91
CA ILE A 22 4.69 -0.07 35.30
C ILE A 22 4.62 0.59 33.92
N THR A 23 5.04 1.84 33.78
CA THR A 23 5.04 2.52 32.49
C THR A 23 5.94 1.83 31.46
N GLY A 24 7.08 1.29 31.87
CA GLY A 24 7.96 0.52 30.99
C GLY A 24 7.34 -0.82 30.55
N ILE A 25 6.65 -1.51 31.46
CA ILE A 25 5.89 -2.73 31.09
C ILE A 25 4.76 -2.38 30.11
N CYS A 26 4.01 -1.32 30.39
CA CYS A 26 2.95 -0.83 29.51
C CYS A 26 3.46 -0.45 28.12
N PHE A 27 4.68 0.10 28.04
CA PHE A 27 5.30 0.40 26.74
C PHE A 27 5.53 -0.87 25.92
N GLY A 28 6.08 -1.92 26.52
CA GLY A 28 6.24 -3.21 25.85
C GLY A 28 4.91 -3.83 25.39
N VAL A 29 3.88 -3.75 26.24
CA VAL A 29 2.53 -4.21 25.87
C VAL A 29 1.95 -3.41 24.70
N PHE A 30 2.18 -2.10 24.69
CA PHE A 30 1.75 -1.23 23.59
C PHE A 30 2.40 -1.58 22.26
N VAL A 31 3.73 -1.80 22.28
CA VAL A 31 4.53 -2.07 21.09
C VAL A 31 4.40 -3.52 20.61
N TYR A 32 4.08 -4.45 21.50
CA TYR A 32 4.03 -5.89 21.22
C TYR A 32 3.24 -6.27 19.94
N PRO A 33 2.04 -5.73 19.66
CA PRO A 33 1.29 -6.10 18.46
C PRO A 33 1.94 -5.67 17.13
N TYR A 34 2.97 -4.79 17.18
CA TYR A 34 3.69 -4.24 16.03
C TYR A 34 5.06 -4.87 15.82
N MET A 35 5.45 -5.80 16.72
CA MET A 35 6.74 -6.49 16.67
C MET A 35 6.57 -7.93 16.19
N LYS A 36 7.57 -8.43 15.45
CA LYS A 36 7.55 -9.81 14.93
C LYS A 36 7.65 -10.86 16.03
N LYS A 37 8.37 -10.56 17.11
CA LYS A 37 8.63 -11.50 18.20
C LYS A 37 8.37 -10.87 19.57
N LYS A 38 7.82 -11.64 20.51
CA LYS A 38 7.59 -11.21 21.90
C LYS A 38 8.87 -10.71 22.59
N ARG A 39 10.03 -11.31 22.27
CA ARG A 39 11.33 -10.93 22.85
C ARG A 39 11.75 -9.50 22.46
N GLU A 40 11.36 -9.04 21.29
CA GLU A 40 11.66 -7.69 20.78
C GLU A 40 10.93 -6.63 21.62
N ALA A 41 9.64 -6.83 21.89
CA ALA A 41 8.86 -5.92 22.74
C ALA A 41 9.35 -5.94 24.20
N ALA A 42 9.74 -7.11 24.72
CA ALA A 42 10.32 -7.22 26.05
C ALA A 42 11.66 -6.45 26.16
N LEU A 43 12.50 -6.49 25.13
CA LEU A 43 13.75 -5.72 25.09
C LEU A 43 13.48 -4.21 25.13
N VAL A 44 12.48 -3.71 24.41
CA VAL A 44 12.06 -2.31 24.47
C VAL A 44 11.68 -1.91 25.89
N SER A 45 10.88 -2.73 26.61
CA SER A 45 10.52 -2.50 28.01
C SER A 45 11.75 -2.45 28.91
N ILE A 46 12.63 -3.44 28.80
CA ILE A 46 13.83 -3.57 29.68
C ILE A 46 14.75 -2.36 29.47
N VAL A 47 15.03 -1.98 28.24
CA VAL A 47 15.88 -0.81 27.94
C VAL A 47 15.26 0.47 28.45
N TYR A 48 13.96 0.66 28.22
CA TYR A 48 13.24 1.83 28.73
C TYR A 48 13.31 1.91 30.27
N ILE A 49 12.98 0.83 30.98
CA ILE A 49 13.05 0.77 32.44
C ILE A 49 14.49 1.01 32.93
N GLY A 50 15.48 0.41 32.30
CA GLY A 50 16.89 0.57 32.65
C GLY A 50 17.35 2.03 32.56
N ILE A 51 17.10 2.67 31.43
CA ILE A 51 17.47 4.09 31.22
C ILE A 51 16.72 5.00 32.19
N MET A 52 15.41 4.80 32.36
CA MET A 52 14.63 5.60 33.28
C MET A 52 15.08 5.41 34.75
N SER A 53 15.48 4.21 35.12
CA SER A 53 16.04 3.93 36.47
C SER A 53 17.37 4.66 36.68
N VAL A 54 18.25 4.66 35.69
CA VAL A 54 19.53 5.39 35.73
C VAL A 54 19.27 6.91 35.83
N LEU A 55 18.38 7.46 34.99
CA LEU A 55 18.05 8.88 35.03
C LEU A 55 17.39 9.31 36.35
N TYR A 56 16.62 8.41 36.99
CA TYR A 56 16.06 8.67 38.32
C TYR A 56 17.10 8.74 39.43
N LEU A 57 18.20 7.98 39.32
CA LEU A 57 19.30 7.96 40.31
C LEU A 57 20.25 9.16 40.17
N ILE A 58 20.32 9.80 39.01
CA ILE A 58 21.16 10.98 38.80
C ILE A 58 20.47 12.19 39.45
N PRO A 59 21.19 13.01 40.27
CA PRO A 59 20.63 14.21 40.86
C PRO A 59 20.09 15.16 39.76
N GLN A 60 18.87 15.66 39.98
CA GLN A 60 18.05 16.35 38.97
C GLN A 60 18.69 17.62 38.37
N GLN A 61 19.60 17.48 37.44
CA GLN A 61 19.99 18.55 36.51
C GLN A 61 19.14 18.52 35.24
N ILE A 62 18.45 17.41 34.98
CA ILE A 62 17.59 17.19 33.80
C ILE A 62 16.14 17.19 34.28
N GLY A 63 15.32 18.08 33.72
CA GLY A 63 13.88 18.12 34.04
C GLY A 63 13.19 16.79 33.71
N ASN A 64 12.18 16.42 34.49
CA ASN A 64 11.44 15.17 34.30
C ASN A 64 10.98 14.93 32.85
N PHE A 65 10.47 15.97 32.19
CA PHE A 65 10.02 15.89 30.80
C PHE A 65 11.14 15.45 29.85
N SER A 66 12.33 16.05 29.96
CA SER A 66 13.51 15.71 29.14
C SER A 66 14.01 14.30 29.43
N ALA A 67 13.97 13.83 30.69
CA ALA A 67 14.36 12.48 31.06
C ALA A 67 13.46 11.44 30.41
N TYR A 68 12.15 11.62 30.46
CA TYR A 68 11.21 10.70 29.80
C TYR A 68 11.33 10.75 28.28
N MET A 69 11.61 11.91 27.68
CA MET A 69 11.89 12.02 26.25
C MET A 69 13.13 11.19 25.86
N LEU A 70 14.20 11.27 26.64
CA LEU A 70 15.41 10.45 26.42
C LEU A 70 15.11 8.94 26.53
N GLY A 71 14.30 8.53 27.51
CA GLY A 71 13.88 7.12 27.66
C GLY A 71 13.12 6.61 26.45
N VAL A 72 12.18 7.40 25.93
CA VAL A 72 11.39 7.05 24.73
C VAL A 72 12.25 7.04 23.47
N MET A 73 13.18 8.01 23.31
CA MET A 73 14.15 8.02 22.21
C MET A 73 15.04 6.77 22.20
N ALA A 74 15.51 6.33 23.37
CA ALA A 74 16.28 5.10 23.45
C ALA A 74 15.45 3.87 23.09
N ALA A 75 14.21 3.79 23.55
CA ALA A 75 13.29 2.73 23.16
C ALA A 75 13.02 2.74 21.65
N PHE A 76 12.85 3.92 21.05
CA PHE A 76 12.74 4.07 19.59
C PHE A 76 13.98 3.55 18.86
N LEU A 77 15.18 3.87 19.34
CA LEU A 77 16.43 3.36 18.76
C LEU A 77 16.50 1.81 18.82
N VAL A 78 16.06 1.21 19.92
CA VAL A 78 15.96 -0.25 20.03
C VAL A 78 15.01 -0.83 18.99
N MET A 79 13.82 -0.26 18.83
CA MET A 79 12.86 -0.67 17.80
C MET A 79 13.43 -0.53 16.38
N TYR A 80 14.18 0.54 16.12
CA TYR A 80 14.80 0.80 14.83
C TYR A 80 15.93 -0.18 14.51
N VAL A 81 16.77 -0.52 15.50
CA VAL A 81 17.87 -1.48 15.31
C VAL A 81 17.35 -2.90 15.09
N GLN A 82 16.27 -3.29 15.78
CA GLN A 82 15.66 -4.61 15.63
C GLN A 82 15.02 -4.84 14.25
N ASP A 83 14.36 -3.82 13.72
CA ASP A 83 13.76 -3.84 12.38
C ASP A 83 13.86 -2.45 11.76
N ARG A 84 14.59 -2.32 10.67
CA ARG A 84 14.75 -1.05 9.95
C ARG A 84 13.57 -0.67 9.07
N ARG A 85 12.62 -1.59 8.86
CA ARG A 85 11.43 -1.33 8.06
C ARG A 85 10.45 -0.46 8.84
N ASN A 86 9.59 0.22 8.12
CA ASN A 86 8.47 0.99 8.67
C ASN A 86 8.86 1.97 9.81
N ILE A 87 9.83 2.83 9.55
CA ILE A 87 10.35 3.81 10.51
C ILE A 87 9.25 4.76 11.01
N TYR A 88 8.34 5.15 10.14
CA TYR A 88 7.25 6.08 10.48
C TYR A 88 6.29 5.50 11.52
N GLN A 89 5.98 4.20 11.42
CA GLN A 89 5.18 3.52 12.44
C GLN A 89 5.87 3.51 13.81
N LYS A 90 7.20 3.31 13.85
CA LYS A 90 7.96 3.34 15.12
C LYS A 90 8.00 4.74 15.74
N ILE A 91 8.07 5.79 14.91
CA ILE A 91 7.92 7.18 15.37
C ILE A 91 6.53 7.41 15.95
N PHE A 92 5.48 6.96 15.24
CA PHE A 92 4.11 7.01 15.74
C PHE A 92 3.98 6.33 17.10
N LEU A 93 4.48 5.10 17.27
CA LEU A 93 4.43 4.38 18.52
C LEU A 93 5.16 5.10 19.66
N ALA A 94 6.37 5.61 19.39
CA ALA A 94 7.17 6.32 20.39
C ALA A 94 6.48 7.63 20.85
N VAL A 95 6.01 8.46 19.91
CA VAL A 95 5.37 9.75 20.21
C VAL A 95 4.01 9.54 20.89
N THR A 96 3.22 8.59 20.39
CA THR A 96 1.89 8.29 20.96
C THR A 96 2.02 7.72 22.37
N PHE A 97 2.95 6.80 22.61
CA PHE A 97 3.19 6.28 23.97
C PHE A 97 3.66 7.39 24.92
N PHE A 98 4.58 8.25 24.49
CA PHE A 98 5.04 9.38 25.27
C PHE A 98 3.85 10.28 25.69
N SER A 99 2.97 10.61 24.75
CA SER A 99 1.79 11.43 25.02
C SER A 99 0.81 10.75 25.97
N ILE A 100 0.44 9.50 25.70
CA ILE A 100 -0.50 8.75 26.56
C ILE A 100 0.04 8.62 27.97
N ARG A 101 1.32 8.33 28.10
CA ARG A 101 1.98 8.23 29.42
C ARG A 101 1.85 9.52 30.21
N TRP A 102 2.18 10.67 29.61
CA TRP A 102 2.06 11.95 30.30
C TRP A 102 0.64 12.30 30.66
N LEU A 103 -0.29 12.12 29.75
CA LEU A 103 -1.72 12.45 29.99
C LEU A 103 -2.35 11.52 31.02
N ALA A 104 -2.12 10.21 30.92
CA ALA A 104 -2.71 9.23 31.84
C ALA A 104 -2.17 9.35 33.28
N VAL A 105 -0.85 9.53 33.41
CA VAL A 105 -0.25 9.77 34.74
C VAL A 105 -0.73 11.09 35.33
N ALA A 106 -0.79 12.17 34.54
CA ALA A 106 -1.31 13.46 35.00
C ALA A 106 -2.79 13.40 35.42
N MET A 107 -3.60 12.57 34.75
CA MET A 107 -4.98 12.32 35.19
C MET A 107 -5.03 11.64 36.56
N ALA A 108 -4.21 10.60 36.76
CA ALA A 108 -4.11 9.89 38.04
C ALA A 108 -3.64 10.84 39.14
N ASP A 109 -2.59 11.63 38.89
CA ASP A 109 -2.06 12.62 39.84
C ASP A 109 -3.11 13.65 40.25
N ARG A 110 -3.99 14.12 39.33
CA ARG A 110 -5.06 15.09 39.69
C ARG A 110 -6.10 14.46 40.56
N LEU A 111 -6.51 13.22 40.32
CA LEU A 111 -7.44 12.51 41.17
C LEU A 111 -6.85 12.21 42.55
N ASP A 112 -5.60 11.76 42.58
CA ASP A 112 -4.89 11.50 43.82
C ASP A 112 -4.71 12.79 44.65
N ASP A 113 -4.34 13.92 44.04
CA ASP A 113 -4.23 15.21 44.74
C ASP A 113 -5.55 15.61 45.39
N PHE A 114 -6.66 15.47 44.65
CA PHE A 114 -7.99 15.75 45.20
C PHE A 114 -8.38 14.84 46.39
N ILE A 115 -8.16 13.53 46.25
CA ILE A 115 -8.44 12.54 47.28
C ILE A 115 -7.52 12.71 48.49
N THR A 116 -6.24 12.93 48.26
CA THR A 116 -5.25 13.15 49.34
C THR A 116 -5.57 14.39 50.14
N LYS A 117 -5.96 15.50 49.51
CA LYS A 117 -6.40 16.74 50.22
C LYS A 117 -7.64 16.49 51.05
N ALA A 118 -8.62 15.78 50.54
CA ALA A 118 -9.85 15.50 51.25
C ALA A 118 -9.66 14.53 52.42
N LEU A 119 -8.87 13.46 52.25
CA LEU A 119 -8.74 12.40 53.24
C LEU A 119 -7.59 12.61 54.22
N VAL A 120 -6.42 13.08 53.77
CA VAL A 120 -5.19 13.14 54.58
C VAL A 120 -5.07 14.48 55.31
N PHE A 121 -5.42 15.58 54.64
CA PHE A 121 -5.27 16.93 55.17
C PHE A 121 -6.62 17.54 55.63
N GLY A 122 -7.67 16.74 55.71
CA GLY A 122 -8.97 17.17 56.27
C GLY A 122 -8.86 17.50 57.77
N ASN A 123 -9.65 18.51 58.23
CA ASN A 123 -9.62 19.01 59.62
C ASN A 123 -9.90 17.95 60.70
N THR A 124 -10.58 16.85 60.36
CA THR A 124 -10.95 15.77 61.28
C THR A 124 -9.79 14.89 61.75
N ILE A 125 -8.66 14.93 61.00
CA ILE A 125 -7.52 14.04 61.24
C ILE A 125 -6.26 14.80 61.66
N ALA A 126 -6.36 16.13 61.74
CA ALA A 126 -5.25 17.01 62.12
C ALA A 126 -4.65 16.57 63.46
N GLY A 127 -3.32 16.38 63.52
CA GLY A 127 -2.55 15.95 64.71
C GLY A 127 -2.40 14.46 64.90
N ARG A 128 -3.06 13.58 64.14
CA ARG A 128 -2.87 12.11 64.21
C ARG A 128 -1.89 11.62 63.17
N GLN A 129 -0.59 11.86 63.37
CA GLN A 129 0.47 11.63 62.39
C GLN A 129 0.49 10.23 61.78
N TRP A 130 0.33 9.16 62.57
CA TRP A 130 0.31 7.78 62.05
C TRP A 130 -0.95 7.45 61.24
N LEU A 131 -2.11 8.02 61.62
CA LEU A 131 -3.32 7.84 60.80
C LEU A 131 -3.21 8.59 59.48
N GLN A 132 -2.67 9.81 59.48
CA GLN A 132 -2.41 10.58 58.27
C GLN A 132 -1.44 9.82 57.35
N TYR A 133 -0.35 9.23 57.91
CA TYR A 133 0.58 8.39 57.13
C TYR A 133 -0.10 7.17 56.52
N GLY A 134 -0.94 6.45 57.29
CA GLY A 134 -1.69 5.30 56.76
C GLY A 134 -2.61 5.64 55.60
N LEU A 135 -3.33 6.75 55.73
CA LEU A 135 -4.22 7.27 54.66
C LEU A 135 -3.40 7.70 53.43
N TYR A 136 -2.28 8.43 53.64
CA TYR A 136 -1.37 8.80 52.56
C TYR A 136 -0.80 7.58 51.80
N ALA A 137 -0.37 6.55 52.55
CA ALA A 137 0.11 5.32 51.90
C ALA A 137 -1.03 4.67 51.08
N GLY A 138 -2.24 4.69 51.59
CA GLY A 138 -3.43 4.23 50.83
C GLY A 138 -3.67 5.03 49.53
N THR A 139 -3.57 6.38 49.58
CA THR A 139 -3.74 7.20 48.38
C THR A 139 -2.62 6.95 47.38
N ARG A 140 -1.35 6.71 47.78
CA ARG A 140 -0.26 6.33 46.87
C ARG A 140 -0.50 4.99 46.17
N ILE A 141 -1.09 4.01 46.86
CA ILE A 141 -1.48 2.75 46.24
C ILE A 141 -2.60 2.98 45.23
N LEU A 142 -3.57 3.80 45.59
CA LEU A 142 -4.67 4.17 44.68
C LEU A 142 -4.13 4.87 43.42
N ASP A 143 -3.20 5.80 43.55
CA ASP A 143 -2.54 6.48 42.44
C ASP A 143 -1.87 5.50 41.46
N ILE A 144 -1.12 4.51 41.99
CA ILE A 144 -0.53 3.47 41.16
C ILE A 144 -1.59 2.67 40.41
N VAL A 145 -2.71 2.30 41.07
CA VAL A 145 -3.82 1.58 40.45
C VAL A 145 -4.49 2.41 39.36
N LEU A 146 -4.75 3.72 39.61
CA LEU A 146 -5.30 4.63 38.63
C LEU A 146 -4.39 4.79 37.41
N CYS A 147 -3.08 4.93 37.62
CA CYS A 147 -2.09 4.96 36.54
C CYS A 147 -2.17 3.69 35.66
N ILE A 148 -2.23 2.52 36.28
CA ILE A 148 -2.36 1.24 35.55
C ILE A 148 -3.65 1.23 34.74
N VAL A 149 -4.78 1.60 35.35
CA VAL A 149 -6.10 1.57 34.69
C VAL A 149 -6.14 2.53 33.50
N PHE A 150 -5.71 3.77 33.68
CA PHE A 150 -5.73 4.76 32.60
C PHE A 150 -4.80 4.39 31.45
N LEU A 151 -3.58 3.92 31.75
CA LEU A 151 -2.64 3.44 30.75
C LEU A 151 -3.17 2.20 30.02
N ALA A 152 -3.65 1.20 30.75
CA ALA A 152 -4.13 -0.05 30.16
C ALA A 152 -5.35 0.18 29.26
N VAL A 153 -6.31 1.03 29.70
CA VAL A 153 -7.48 1.38 28.90
C VAL A 153 -7.07 2.14 27.64
N ALA A 154 -6.25 3.18 27.74
CA ALA A 154 -5.79 3.95 26.59
C ALA A 154 -5.02 3.09 25.56
N ILE A 155 -4.06 2.29 26.04
CA ILE A 155 -3.27 1.37 25.21
C ILE A 155 -4.17 0.31 24.56
N GLY A 156 -5.08 -0.29 25.32
CA GLY A 156 -5.99 -1.32 24.83
C GLY A 156 -6.92 -0.81 23.74
N LEU A 157 -7.48 0.39 23.93
CA LEU A 157 -8.35 1.01 22.94
C LEU A 157 -7.59 1.39 21.65
N ILE A 158 -6.39 1.97 21.76
CA ILE A 158 -5.58 2.33 20.59
C ILE A 158 -5.10 1.08 19.85
N ASN A 159 -4.61 0.05 20.56
CA ASN A 159 -4.22 -1.21 19.93
C ASN A 159 -5.39 -1.95 19.27
N LYS A 160 -6.61 -1.78 19.76
CA LYS A 160 -7.82 -2.31 19.14
C LYS A 160 -8.24 -1.46 17.93
N ALA A 161 -8.13 -0.14 18.04
CA ALA A 161 -8.49 0.78 16.96
C ALA A 161 -7.53 0.68 15.77
N TYR A 162 -6.22 0.50 16.01
CA TYR A 162 -5.22 0.41 14.93
C TYR A 162 -5.09 -1.03 14.40
N VAL A 163 -5.71 -1.31 13.25
CA VAL A 163 -5.79 -2.65 12.64
C VAL A 163 -4.58 -2.94 11.74
N TYR A 164 -4.14 -1.97 10.92
CA TYR A 164 -3.08 -2.12 9.91
C TYR A 164 -1.66 -2.11 10.49
N LYS A 165 -1.37 -3.09 11.35
CA LYS A 165 -0.10 -3.13 12.13
C LYS A 165 1.12 -3.53 11.29
N ASN A 166 0.90 -4.28 10.21
CA ASN A 166 1.97 -4.82 9.36
C ASN A 166 2.23 -3.99 8.09
N ASP A 167 1.38 -3.00 7.81
CA ASP A 167 1.48 -2.19 6.61
C ASP A 167 2.54 -1.10 6.76
N GLU A 168 3.14 -0.72 5.65
CA GLU A 168 4.07 0.40 5.62
C GLU A 168 3.30 1.72 5.75
N MET A 169 3.67 2.49 6.76
CA MET A 169 3.10 3.82 7.02
C MET A 169 3.86 4.87 6.19
N ASN A 170 3.13 5.75 5.54
CA ASN A 170 3.74 6.88 4.83
C ASN A 170 3.81 8.15 5.71
N VAL A 171 4.52 9.19 5.22
CA VAL A 171 4.71 10.45 5.96
C VAL A 171 3.39 11.16 6.25
N LYS A 172 2.44 11.15 5.31
CA LYS A 172 1.14 11.83 5.48
C LYS A 172 0.31 11.16 6.59
N GLU A 173 0.30 9.84 6.62
CA GLU A 173 -0.33 9.02 7.65
C GLU A 173 0.28 9.28 9.02
N LEU A 174 1.62 9.33 9.09
CA LEU A 174 2.34 9.66 10.33
C LEU A 174 1.93 11.03 10.87
N VAL A 175 1.97 12.07 10.04
CA VAL A 175 1.62 13.44 10.45
C VAL A 175 0.20 13.50 10.99
N MET A 176 -0.77 12.87 10.30
CA MET A 176 -2.16 12.85 10.72
C MET A 176 -2.33 12.20 12.09
N LEU A 177 -1.65 11.09 12.36
CA LEU A 177 -1.77 10.33 13.61
C LEU A 177 -1.00 10.96 14.78
N ILE A 178 0.09 11.70 14.52
CA ILE A 178 0.93 12.32 15.57
C ILE A 178 0.34 13.64 16.08
N ILE A 179 -0.36 14.42 15.26
CA ILE A 179 -0.85 15.75 15.63
C ILE A 179 -1.63 15.76 16.95
N PRO A 180 -2.62 14.89 17.21
CA PRO A 180 -3.34 14.90 18.48
C PRO A 180 -2.43 14.61 19.68
N SER A 181 -1.45 13.71 19.49
CA SER A 181 -0.47 13.40 20.54
C SER A 181 0.39 14.61 20.88
N LEU A 182 0.87 15.34 19.89
CA LEU A 182 1.67 16.56 20.10
C LEU A 182 0.84 17.67 20.76
N VAL A 183 -0.40 17.89 20.31
CA VAL A 183 -1.31 18.87 20.90
C VAL A 183 -1.58 18.55 22.36
N GLY A 184 -1.86 17.30 22.71
CA GLY A 184 -2.08 16.86 24.08
C GLY A 184 -0.89 17.13 25.00
N VAL A 185 0.33 16.78 24.55
CA VAL A 185 1.57 16.98 25.33
C VAL A 185 1.94 18.48 25.44
N THR A 186 1.78 19.25 24.37
CA THR A 186 2.05 20.69 24.43
C THR A 186 1.08 21.40 25.37
N GLY A 187 -0.23 21.03 25.34
CA GLY A 187 -1.22 21.51 26.30
C GLY A 187 -0.85 21.15 27.76
N TYR A 188 -0.44 19.89 28.00
CA TYR A 188 0.09 19.49 29.30
C TYR A 188 1.28 20.37 29.71
N GLY A 189 2.26 20.60 28.83
CA GLY A 189 3.44 21.40 29.10
C GLY A 189 3.08 22.86 29.47
N ILE A 190 2.14 23.46 28.75
CA ILE A 190 1.65 24.82 29.02
C ILE A 190 0.99 24.87 30.41
N LEU A 191 0.11 23.94 30.73
CA LEU A 191 -0.55 23.90 32.03
C LEU A 191 0.46 23.74 33.17
N GLN A 192 1.46 22.87 33.04
CA GLN A 192 2.52 22.68 34.03
C GLN A 192 3.42 23.90 34.16
N TYR A 193 3.72 24.58 33.07
CA TYR A 193 4.52 25.81 33.08
C TYR A 193 3.82 26.92 33.90
N TYR A 194 2.56 27.15 33.69
CA TYR A 194 1.81 28.15 34.46
C TYR A 194 1.67 27.77 35.94
N LEU A 195 1.48 26.48 36.23
CA LEU A 195 1.45 25.96 37.60
C LEU A 195 2.76 26.23 38.34
N ASN A 196 3.89 25.92 37.72
CA ASN A 196 5.22 26.12 38.29
C ASN A 196 5.55 27.62 38.50
N ILE A 197 5.16 28.49 37.56
CA ILE A 197 5.36 29.96 37.74
C ILE A 197 4.55 30.47 38.95
N TYR A 198 3.26 30.13 39.00
CA TYR A 198 2.39 30.56 40.08
C TYR A 198 2.92 30.09 41.44
N GLU A 199 3.31 28.84 41.55
CA GLU A 199 3.88 28.27 42.80
C GLU A 199 5.19 28.95 43.19
N LYS A 200 6.05 29.26 42.22
CA LYS A 200 7.31 30.00 42.46
C LYS A 200 7.07 31.42 42.92
N ASP A 201 6.10 32.15 42.34
CA ASP A 201 5.85 33.56 42.62
C ASP A 201 5.05 33.76 43.91
N THR A 202 4.13 32.85 44.22
CA THR A 202 3.18 33.05 45.37
C THR A 202 3.54 32.16 46.56
N GLY A 203 4.35 31.12 46.39
CA GLY A 203 4.64 30.06 47.40
C GLY A 203 3.45 29.18 47.67
N LYS A 204 2.34 29.27 46.88
CA LYS A 204 1.12 28.51 47.05
C LYS A 204 0.82 27.66 45.82
N SER A 205 0.25 26.49 46.02
CA SER A 205 -0.24 25.67 44.91
C SER A 205 -1.42 26.38 44.22
N LEU A 206 -1.42 26.41 42.90
CA LEU A 206 -2.51 26.96 42.10
C LEU A 206 -3.81 26.15 42.31
N THR A 207 -3.68 24.83 42.48
CA THR A 207 -4.80 23.94 42.75
C THR A 207 -5.44 24.16 44.12
N ASP A 208 -4.68 24.67 45.12
CA ASP A 208 -5.21 25.04 46.44
C ASP A 208 -5.92 26.38 46.42
N THR A 209 -5.40 27.32 45.62
CA THR A 209 -5.99 28.66 45.51
C THR A 209 -7.24 28.67 44.62
N TYR A 210 -7.20 27.90 43.53
CA TYR A 210 -8.27 27.82 42.56
C TYR A 210 -8.65 26.34 42.30
N GLY A 211 -9.54 25.79 43.12
CA GLY A 211 -9.96 24.37 43.08
C GLY A 211 -10.49 23.91 41.72
N PHE A 212 -11.05 24.83 40.91
CA PHE A 212 -11.50 24.52 39.55
C PHE A 212 -10.37 24.18 38.57
N TYR A 213 -9.14 24.65 38.84
CA TYR A 213 -7.98 24.40 37.95
C TYR A 213 -7.66 22.90 37.89
N GLY A 214 -7.74 22.18 38.98
CA GLY A 214 -7.55 20.70 39.01
C GLY A 214 -8.54 19.97 38.10
N ALA A 215 -9.84 20.34 38.20
CA ALA A 215 -10.89 19.77 37.37
C ALA A 215 -10.66 20.10 35.86
N LEU A 216 -10.31 21.34 35.54
CA LEU A 216 -10.05 21.79 34.15
C LEU A 216 -8.88 21.06 33.54
N SER A 217 -7.78 20.89 34.26
CA SER A 217 -6.62 20.15 33.80
C SER A 217 -6.93 18.66 33.58
N PHE A 218 -7.70 18.03 34.45
CA PHE A 218 -8.16 16.65 34.28
C PHE A 218 -9.00 16.49 33.00
N VAL A 219 -9.95 17.39 32.78
CA VAL A 219 -10.80 17.40 31.56
C VAL A 219 -9.93 17.55 30.30
N HIS A 220 -8.94 18.47 30.32
CA HIS A 220 -8.02 18.63 29.21
C HIS A 220 -7.26 17.34 28.88
N TYR A 221 -6.71 16.65 29.89
CA TYR A 221 -5.98 15.40 29.68
C TYR A 221 -6.89 14.29 29.15
N PHE A 222 -8.10 14.18 29.68
CA PHE A 222 -9.09 13.23 29.22
C PHE A 222 -9.51 13.46 27.77
N ILE A 223 -9.83 14.69 27.39
CA ILE A 223 -10.17 15.05 26.00
C ILE A 223 -8.99 14.78 25.06
N SER A 224 -7.75 15.05 25.48
CA SER A 224 -6.57 14.80 24.68
C SER A 224 -6.38 13.31 24.38
N ILE A 225 -6.61 12.41 25.35
CA ILE A 225 -6.57 10.96 25.12
C ILE A 225 -7.70 10.53 24.16
N ILE A 226 -8.90 11.06 24.33
CA ILE A 226 -10.02 10.80 23.42
C ILE A 226 -9.69 11.28 22.01
N ALA A 227 -9.08 12.45 21.84
CA ALA A 227 -8.68 12.97 20.53
C ALA A 227 -7.69 12.04 19.82
N ILE A 228 -6.71 11.46 20.52
CA ILE A 228 -5.77 10.46 19.98
C ILE A 228 -6.56 9.22 19.51
N LEU A 229 -7.49 8.72 20.31
CA LEU A 229 -8.30 7.55 20.00
C LEU A 229 -9.21 7.79 18.79
N VAL A 230 -9.94 8.92 18.78
CA VAL A 230 -10.85 9.30 17.70
C VAL A 230 -10.07 9.44 16.39
N MET A 231 -8.92 10.13 16.40
CA MET A 231 -8.09 10.29 15.20
C MET A 231 -7.58 8.93 14.69
N THR A 232 -7.13 8.05 15.59
CA THR A 232 -6.68 6.70 15.21
C THR A 232 -7.83 5.90 14.57
N THR A 233 -9.04 5.97 15.13
CA THR A 233 -10.22 5.28 14.60
C THR A 233 -10.64 5.85 13.25
N MET A 234 -10.70 7.18 13.12
CA MET A 234 -11.03 7.85 11.85
C MET A 234 -10.03 7.51 10.75
N PHE A 235 -8.74 7.50 11.09
CA PHE A 235 -7.69 7.10 10.15
C PHE A 235 -7.90 5.67 9.65
N GLN A 236 -8.20 4.73 10.53
CA GLN A 236 -8.45 3.34 10.16
C GLN A 236 -9.68 3.20 9.25
N ASN A 237 -10.78 3.87 9.58
CA ASN A 237 -11.98 3.86 8.75
C ASN A 237 -11.72 4.46 7.37
N TRP A 238 -10.94 5.55 7.31
CA TRP A 238 -10.54 6.15 6.05
C TRP A 238 -9.69 5.20 5.19
N LYS A 239 -8.72 4.50 5.81
CA LYS A 239 -7.86 3.53 5.10
C LYS A 239 -8.67 2.36 4.55
N VAL A 240 -9.60 1.80 5.33
CA VAL A 240 -10.52 0.76 4.87
C VAL A 240 -11.35 1.24 3.68
N ALA A 241 -11.96 2.44 3.78
CA ALA A 241 -12.76 3.00 2.68
C ALA A 241 -11.94 3.23 1.40
N GLN A 242 -10.68 3.65 1.53
CA GLN A 242 -9.78 3.82 0.39
C GLN A 242 -9.44 2.49 -0.28
N GLU A 243 -9.18 1.43 0.48
CA GLU A 243 -8.93 0.08 -0.05
C GLU A 243 -10.16 -0.48 -0.77
N GLU A 244 -11.35 -0.31 -0.19
CA GLU A 244 -12.61 -0.71 -0.82
C GLU A 244 -12.84 0.03 -2.14
N GLN A 245 -12.59 1.34 -2.19
CA GLN A 245 -12.73 2.14 -3.40
C GLN A 245 -11.75 1.68 -4.49
N THR A 246 -10.48 1.45 -4.14
CA THR A 246 -9.48 0.95 -5.09
C THR A 246 -9.86 -0.43 -5.62
N GLY A 247 -10.38 -1.31 -4.75
CA GLY A 247 -10.90 -2.61 -5.14
C GLY A 247 -12.08 -2.53 -6.11
N GLN A 248 -13.03 -1.61 -5.86
CA GLN A 248 -14.18 -1.38 -6.76
C GLN A 248 -13.74 -0.86 -8.13
N GLU A 249 -12.80 0.09 -8.20
CA GLU A 249 -12.25 0.60 -9.46
C GLU A 249 -11.59 -0.52 -10.28
N LEU A 250 -10.85 -1.43 -9.65
CA LEU A 250 -10.24 -2.57 -10.31
C LEU A 250 -11.30 -3.49 -10.94
N VAL A 251 -12.36 -3.81 -10.20
CA VAL A 251 -13.46 -4.65 -10.67
C VAL A 251 -14.20 -3.97 -11.84
N LEU A 252 -14.47 -2.67 -11.76
CA LEU A 252 -15.12 -1.93 -12.83
C LEU A 252 -14.30 -1.94 -14.12
N ASN A 253 -12.97 -1.79 -14.03
CA ASN A 253 -12.08 -1.88 -15.17
C ASN A 253 -12.11 -3.29 -15.80
N GLN A 254 -12.07 -4.35 -14.97
CA GLN A 254 -12.18 -5.72 -15.47
C GLN A 254 -13.52 -5.99 -16.18
N VAL A 255 -14.63 -5.47 -15.64
CA VAL A 255 -15.96 -5.59 -16.28
C VAL A 255 -15.99 -4.81 -17.61
N SER A 256 -15.37 -3.65 -17.70
CA SER A 256 -15.26 -2.88 -18.94
C SER A 256 -14.48 -3.62 -20.01
N ASP A 257 -13.33 -4.20 -19.65
CA ASP A 257 -12.51 -5.01 -20.56
C ASP A 257 -13.27 -6.24 -21.06
N MET A 258 -14.01 -6.90 -20.16
CA MET A 258 -14.83 -8.06 -20.51
C MET A 258 -15.96 -7.71 -21.49
N LYS A 259 -16.63 -6.56 -21.29
CA LYS A 259 -17.64 -6.06 -22.24
C LYS A 259 -17.06 -5.78 -23.61
N LYS A 260 -15.87 -5.20 -23.70
CA LYS A 260 -15.17 -4.97 -24.95
C LYS A 260 -14.91 -6.29 -25.71
N HIS A 261 -14.40 -7.29 -24.97
CA HIS A 261 -14.18 -8.62 -25.54
C HIS A 261 -15.46 -9.30 -26.05
N ILE A 262 -16.56 -9.17 -25.31
CA ILE A 262 -17.86 -9.70 -25.76
C ILE A 262 -18.28 -9.05 -27.06
N GLY A 263 -18.13 -7.71 -27.19
CA GLY A 263 -18.44 -7.00 -28.43
C GLY A 263 -17.59 -7.45 -29.63
N GLU A 264 -16.31 -7.72 -29.42
CA GLU A 264 -15.41 -8.26 -30.45
C GLU A 264 -15.85 -9.67 -30.91
N VAL A 265 -16.22 -10.55 -29.97
CA VAL A 265 -16.73 -11.89 -30.25
C VAL A 265 -18.08 -11.82 -30.99
N GLU A 266 -19.00 -10.94 -30.58
CA GLU A 266 -20.28 -10.74 -31.27
C GLU A 266 -20.09 -10.29 -32.73
N LYS A 267 -19.15 -9.36 -32.97
CA LYS A 267 -18.80 -8.92 -34.32
C LYS A 267 -18.27 -10.07 -35.17
N LEU A 268 -17.33 -10.86 -34.61
CA LEU A 268 -16.79 -12.05 -35.29
C LEU A 268 -17.90 -13.05 -35.65
N TYR A 269 -18.88 -13.25 -34.76
CA TYR A 269 -20.04 -14.13 -35.01
C TYR A 269 -20.91 -13.62 -36.13
N GLN A 270 -21.11 -12.30 -36.24
CA GLN A 270 -21.86 -11.67 -37.33
C GLN A 270 -21.13 -11.85 -38.67
N ASP A 271 -19.82 -11.66 -38.70
CA ASP A 271 -18.99 -11.83 -39.91
C ASP A 271 -19.00 -13.29 -40.39
N ILE A 272 -18.89 -14.27 -39.50
CA ILE A 272 -19.01 -15.70 -39.82
C ILE A 272 -20.41 -16.02 -40.37
N ARG A 273 -21.47 -15.43 -39.79
CA ARG A 273 -22.84 -15.64 -40.25
C ARG A 273 -23.07 -15.12 -41.67
N SER A 274 -22.52 -13.93 -41.98
CA SER A 274 -22.54 -13.36 -43.33
C SER A 274 -21.82 -14.26 -44.33
N LEU A 275 -20.58 -14.65 -44.00
CA LEU A 275 -19.79 -15.56 -44.84
C LEU A 275 -20.52 -16.88 -45.13
N ARG A 276 -21.18 -17.48 -44.12
CA ARG A 276 -21.98 -18.71 -44.32
C ARG A 276 -23.15 -18.49 -45.23
N HIS A 277 -23.81 -17.33 -45.14
CA HIS A 277 -24.93 -16.97 -46.02
C HIS A 277 -24.47 -16.84 -47.46
N ASP A 278 -23.35 -16.11 -47.70
CA ASP A 278 -22.81 -15.88 -49.02
C ASP A 278 -22.33 -17.17 -49.71
N MET A 279 -21.63 -18.04 -48.92
CA MET A 279 -21.23 -19.37 -49.38
C MET A 279 -22.45 -20.25 -49.72
N GLY A 280 -23.55 -20.13 -48.93
CA GLY A 280 -24.80 -20.80 -49.23
C GLY A 280 -25.40 -20.40 -50.60
N ASN A 281 -25.35 -19.12 -50.91
CA ASN A 281 -25.81 -18.57 -52.18
C ASN A 281 -24.98 -19.10 -53.36
N HIS A 282 -23.64 -19.12 -53.20
CA HIS A 282 -22.75 -19.65 -54.23
C HIS A 282 -22.98 -21.14 -54.52
N ILE A 283 -23.20 -21.92 -53.45
CA ILE A 283 -23.51 -23.37 -53.58
C ILE A 283 -24.82 -23.58 -54.29
N GLN A 284 -25.90 -22.81 -53.95
CA GLN A 284 -27.19 -22.90 -54.59
C GLN A 284 -27.12 -22.54 -56.08
N MET A 285 -26.32 -21.53 -56.46
CA MET A 285 -26.11 -21.14 -57.85
C MET A 285 -25.42 -22.27 -58.61
N LEU A 286 -24.40 -22.89 -58.08
CA LEU A 286 -23.74 -24.07 -58.66
C LEU A 286 -24.66 -25.26 -58.81
N GLU A 287 -25.49 -25.56 -57.78
CA GLU A 287 -26.50 -26.62 -57.84
C GLU A 287 -27.52 -26.36 -58.97
N HIS A 288 -27.96 -25.12 -59.13
CA HIS A 288 -28.88 -24.75 -60.20
C HIS A 288 -28.29 -24.94 -61.62
N LEU A 289 -27.04 -24.46 -61.83
CA LEU A 289 -26.34 -24.60 -63.11
C LEU A 289 -26.10 -26.07 -63.46
N VAL A 290 -25.75 -26.88 -62.50
CA VAL A 290 -25.57 -28.35 -62.69
C VAL A 290 -26.93 -29.05 -62.97
N ALA A 291 -28.00 -28.68 -62.27
CA ALA A 291 -29.34 -29.26 -62.48
C ALA A 291 -29.94 -28.96 -63.87
N GLU A 292 -29.64 -27.77 -64.40
CA GLU A 292 -30.07 -27.36 -65.73
C GLU A 292 -29.15 -27.85 -66.86
N ASN A 293 -28.17 -28.69 -66.56
CA ASN A 293 -27.19 -29.27 -67.48
C ASN A 293 -26.24 -28.23 -68.17
N HIS A 294 -26.10 -27.04 -67.55
CA HIS A 294 -25.21 -25.96 -67.97
C HIS A 294 -23.79 -26.17 -67.37
N MET A 295 -23.12 -27.24 -67.78
CA MET A 295 -21.83 -27.66 -67.21
C MET A 295 -20.69 -26.66 -67.48
N ASP A 296 -20.71 -26.02 -68.68
CA ASP A 296 -19.67 -25.05 -69.04
C ASP A 296 -19.81 -23.77 -68.22
N ASP A 297 -21.02 -23.28 -67.98
CA ASP A 297 -21.32 -22.11 -67.16
C ASP A 297 -20.98 -22.38 -65.69
N ALA A 298 -21.22 -23.59 -65.20
CA ALA A 298 -20.85 -24.00 -63.84
C ALA A 298 -19.34 -24.06 -63.64
N ALA A 299 -18.60 -24.50 -64.69
CA ALA A 299 -17.14 -24.53 -64.65
C ALA A 299 -16.55 -23.11 -64.65
N GLU A 300 -17.09 -22.21 -65.52
CA GLU A 300 -16.66 -20.79 -65.54
C GLU A 300 -16.95 -20.09 -64.19
N TYR A 301 -18.14 -20.33 -63.62
CA TYR A 301 -18.50 -19.76 -62.33
C TYR A 301 -17.58 -20.27 -61.19
N MET A 302 -17.24 -21.55 -61.19
CA MET A 302 -16.32 -22.14 -60.26
C MET A 302 -14.89 -21.61 -60.41
N GLU A 303 -14.46 -21.35 -61.67
CA GLU A 303 -13.15 -20.74 -61.92
C GLU A 303 -13.12 -19.28 -61.47
N HIS A 304 -14.22 -18.52 -61.64
CA HIS A 304 -14.36 -17.18 -61.14
C HIS A 304 -14.35 -17.14 -59.61
N LEU A 305 -15.09 -18.00 -58.96
CA LEU A 305 -15.14 -18.16 -57.52
C LEU A 305 -13.77 -18.56 -56.94
N LYS A 306 -13.07 -19.45 -57.64
CA LYS A 306 -11.72 -19.84 -57.29
C LYS A 306 -10.72 -18.69 -57.44
N LYS A 307 -10.87 -17.87 -58.46
CA LYS A 307 -10.03 -16.70 -58.68
C LYS A 307 -10.27 -15.62 -57.65
N GLU A 308 -11.55 -15.34 -57.27
CA GLU A 308 -11.88 -14.46 -56.15
C GLU A 308 -11.35 -15.03 -54.82
N TRP A 309 -11.45 -16.34 -54.62
CA TRP A 309 -10.90 -17.03 -53.45
C TRP A 309 -9.36 -16.99 -53.40
N ASP A 310 -8.72 -17.15 -54.55
CA ASP A 310 -7.25 -17.10 -54.65
C ASP A 310 -6.72 -15.63 -54.54
N GLU A 311 -7.51 -14.63 -54.95
CA GLU A 311 -7.22 -13.22 -54.66
C GLU A 311 -7.41 -12.85 -53.18
N ILE A 312 -8.32 -13.56 -52.49
CA ILE A 312 -8.54 -13.48 -51.05
C ILE A 312 -7.61 -14.48 -50.29
N SER A 313 -7.03 -15.47 -51.03
CA SER A 313 -6.14 -16.48 -50.45
C SER A 313 -4.89 -15.80 -49.86
N PRO A 314 -4.52 -16.11 -48.63
CA PRO A 314 -3.45 -15.41 -47.95
C PRO A 314 -2.12 -15.61 -48.67
N GLU A 315 -1.47 -14.51 -49.07
CA GLU A 315 -0.06 -14.48 -49.46
C GLU A 315 0.81 -15.05 -48.29
N ILE A 316 0.26 -15.09 -47.07
CA ILE A 316 0.90 -15.56 -45.84
C ILE A 316 0.18 -16.83 -45.37
N LYS A 317 0.92 -17.94 -45.27
CA LYS A 317 0.44 -19.22 -44.70
C LYS A 317 1.28 -19.56 -43.47
N THR A 318 0.73 -19.30 -42.29
CA THR A 318 1.45 -19.53 -41.01
C THR A 318 1.20 -20.93 -40.43
N GLY A 319 0.15 -21.62 -40.90
CA GLY A 319 -0.35 -22.87 -40.31
C GLY A 319 -1.50 -22.64 -39.30
N SER A 320 -1.93 -21.42 -39.07
CA SER A 320 -3.11 -21.07 -38.29
C SER A 320 -4.01 -20.09 -39.02
N PRO A 321 -5.25 -20.45 -39.40
CA PRO A 321 -6.15 -19.55 -40.11
C PRO A 321 -6.39 -18.21 -39.39
N VAL A 322 -6.38 -18.20 -38.06
CA VAL A 322 -6.56 -16.97 -37.25
C VAL A 322 -5.37 -16.03 -37.45
N ILE A 323 -4.17 -16.58 -37.41
CA ILE A 323 -2.93 -15.77 -37.57
C ILE A 323 -2.77 -15.32 -39.01
N ASP A 324 -3.16 -16.17 -39.98
CA ASP A 324 -3.15 -15.80 -41.41
C ASP A 324 -3.99 -14.54 -41.66
N VAL A 325 -5.21 -14.48 -41.13
CA VAL A 325 -6.10 -13.30 -41.25
C VAL A 325 -5.47 -12.04 -40.65
N ILE A 326 -4.88 -12.14 -39.45
CA ILE A 326 -4.26 -11.00 -38.78
C ILE A 326 -3.08 -10.46 -39.60
N LEU A 327 -2.18 -11.35 -40.02
CA LEU A 327 -1.01 -10.92 -40.79
C LEU A 327 -1.37 -10.39 -42.18
N MET A 328 -2.45 -10.90 -42.79
CA MET A 328 -2.99 -10.37 -44.05
C MET A 328 -3.57 -8.96 -43.88
N GLU A 329 -4.33 -8.74 -42.81
CA GLU A 329 -4.85 -7.40 -42.51
C GLU A 329 -3.70 -6.39 -42.33
N LYS A 330 -2.67 -6.77 -41.59
CA LYS A 330 -1.48 -5.94 -41.37
C LYS A 330 -0.64 -5.74 -42.63
N LEU A 331 -0.54 -6.75 -43.51
CA LEU A 331 0.09 -6.61 -44.82
C LEU A 331 -0.66 -5.60 -45.69
N ARG A 332 -2.02 -5.64 -45.70
CA ARG A 332 -2.85 -4.69 -46.45
C ARG A 332 -2.65 -3.27 -45.91
N GLU A 333 -2.73 -3.08 -44.60
CA GLU A 333 -2.48 -1.78 -43.96
C GLU A 333 -1.08 -1.26 -44.26
N ALA A 334 -0.06 -2.11 -44.29
CA ALA A 334 1.30 -1.75 -44.63
C ALA A 334 1.42 -1.31 -46.11
N LYS A 335 0.76 -2.04 -47.04
CA LYS A 335 0.69 -1.66 -48.48
C LYS A 335 0.05 -0.28 -48.67
N GLU A 336 -1.05 -0.01 -47.98
CA GLU A 336 -1.72 1.31 -48.03
C GLU A 336 -0.81 2.45 -47.54
N LYS A 337 -0.01 2.19 -46.51
CA LYS A 337 0.95 3.15 -45.93
C LYS A 337 2.33 3.15 -46.62
N GLN A 338 2.51 2.39 -47.71
CA GLN A 338 3.77 2.24 -48.44
C GLN A 338 4.92 1.73 -47.57
N ILE A 339 4.60 0.87 -46.58
CA ILE A 339 5.56 0.21 -45.70
C ILE A 339 5.86 -1.18 -46.25
N ARG A 340 7.15 -1.54 -46.38
CA ARG A 340 7.55 -2.88 -46.78
C ARG A 340 7.31 -3.87 -45.63
N PHE A 341 6.38 -4.81 -45.81
CA PHE A 341 6.08 -5.86 -44.84
C PHE A 341 6.72 -7.20 -45.25
N ILE A 342 7.44 -7.81 -44.33
CA ILE A 342 8.15 -9.10 -44.56
C ILE A 342 7.69 -10.07 -43.44
N SER A 343 7.09 -11.20 -43.82
CA SER A 343 6.67 -12.22 -42.89
C SER A 343 7.37 -13.56 -43.15
N ASP A 344 8.06 -14.05 -42.14
CA ASP A 344 8.58 -15.41 -42.02
C ASP A 344 8.07 -16.03 -40.72
N PHE A 345 6.76 -15.94 -40.54
CA PHE A 345 6.10 -16.38 -39.32
C PHE A 345 5.43 -17.75 -39.53
N HIS A 346 5.71 -18.67 -38.61
CA HIS A 346 5.12 -20.00 -38.59
C HIS A 346 4.51 -20.29 -37.22
N TYR A 347 3.22 -20.64 -37.18
CA TYR A 347 2.53 -21.01 -35.96
C TYR A 347 3.08 -22.35 -35.44
N PRO A 348 3.39 -22.48 -34.15
CA PRO A 348 3.94 -23.72 -33.59
C PRO A 348 2.80 -24.72 -33.35
N GLY A 349 2.37 -25.42 -34.39
CA GLY A 349 1.32 -26.45 -34.28
C GLY A 349 1.62 -27.46 -33.16
N ASP A 350 0.58 -28.16 -32.69
CA ASP A 350 0.67 -29.17 -31.63
C ASP A 350 1.27 -28.69 -30.29
N THR A 351 0.90 -27.48 -29.88
CA THR A 351 1.33 -26.88 -28.62
C THR A 351 0.15 -26.38 -27.80
N LYS A 352 0.38 -26.12 -26.51
CA LYS A 352 -0.62 -25.48 -25.64
C LYS A 352 -0.80 -23.97 -25.92
N LEU A 353 -0.05 -23.39 -26.85
CA LEU A 353 -0.19 -21.99 -27.22
C LEU A 353 -1.53 -21.77 -27.93
N ASN A 354 -2.38 -20.94 -27.33
CA ASN A 354 -3.67 -20.59 -27.90
C ASN A 354 -3.48 -19.53 -29.01
N ALA A 355 -4.05 -19.77 -30.19
CA ALA A 355 -4.02 -18.82 -31.29
C ALA A 355 -4.64 -17.45 -30.92
N PHE A 356 -5.60 -17.42 -30.00
CA PHE A 356 -6.19 -16.19 -29.49
C PHE A 356 -5.20 -15.38 -28.65
N ASP A 357 -4.47 -16.02 -27.72
CA ASP A 357 -3.43 -15.32 -26.93
C ASP A 357 -2.32 -14.79 -27.83
N LEU A 358 -1.95 -15.57 -28.85
CA LEU A 358 -0.99 -15.13 -29.86
C LEU A 358 -1.50 -13.96 -30.69
N SER A 359 -2.82 -13.93 -31.00
CA SER A 359 -3.44 -12.80 -31.69
C SER A 359 -3.34 -11.49 -30.93
N VAL A 360 -3.48 -11.52 -29.60
CA VAL A 360 -3.29 -10.36 -28.72
C VAL A 360 -1.85 -9.87 -28.80
N ILE A 361 -0.86 -10.77 -28.79
CA ILE A 361 0.55 -10.41 -28.93
C ILE A 361 0.80 -9.74 -30.28
N LEU A 362 0.37 -10.37 -31.37
CA LEU A 362 0.66 -9.93 -32.72
C LEU A 362 -0.03 -8.59 -33.05
N ASN A 363 -1.30 -8.43 -32.71
CA ASN A 363 -1.99 -7.17 -32.91
C ASN A 363 -1.30 -6.02 -32.16
N ASN A 364 -1.06 -6.16 -30.84
CA ASN A 364 -0.40 -5.09 -30.08
C ASN A 364 1.02 -4.79 -30.59
N ALA A 365 1.78 -5.79 -31.00
CA ALA A 365 3.15 -5.60 -31.47
C ALA A 365 3.19 -4.94 -32.87
N LEU A 366 2.36 -5.41 -33.80
CA LEU A 366 2.31 -4.89 -35.16
C LEU A 366 1.67 -3.50 -35.22
N ASP A 367 0.65 -3.22 -34.39
CA ASP A 367 0.07 -1.87 -34.25
C ASP A 367 1.14 -0.88 -33.77
N ASN A 368 1.94 -1.26 -32.76
CA ASN A 368 3.06 -0.45 -32.32
C ASN A 368 4.08 -0.19 -33.44
N CYS A 369 4.39 -1.19 -34.27
CA CYS A 369 5.28 -1.01 -35.41
C CYS A 369 4.69 -0.09 -36.45
N MET A 370 3.39 -0.28 -36.84
CA MET A 370 2.68 0.54 -37.83
C MET A 370 2.56 2.01 -37.45
N GLU A 371 2.48 2.29 -36.15
CA GLU A 371 2.39 3.63 -35.62
C GLU A 371 3.74 4.36 -35.53
N ASN A 372 4.83 3.62 -35.33
CA ASN A 372 6.13 4.21 -35.02
C ASN A 372 7.18 4.03 -36.13
N VAL A 373 6.89 3.23 -37.16
CA VAL A 373 7.80 3.09 -38.30
C VAL A 373 8.10 4.43 -38.97
N SER A 374 9.37 4.75 -39.18
CA SER A 374 9.80 6.04 -39.73
C SER A 374 11.10 5.89 -40.56
N GLY A 375 11.43 6.92 -41.36
CA GLY A 375 12.66 7.01 -42.12
C GLY A 375 12.50 6.68 -43.61
N GLU A 376 13.63 6.78 -44.34
CA GLU A 376 13.68 6.39 -45.74
C GLU A 376 13.59 4.88 -45.91
N ASN A 377 12.68 4.40 -46.79
CA ASN A 377 12.36 2.97 -46.97
C ASN A 377 11.84 2.28 -45.69
N PRO A 378 10.67 2.67 -45.16
CA PRO A 378 10.10 2.09 -43.97
C PRO A 378 9.79 0.61 -44.17
N TYR A 379 10.14 -0.23 -43.17
CA TYR A 379 9.84 -1.65 -43.22
C TYR A 379 9.46 -2.20 -41.85
N ILE A 380 8.67 -3.28 -41.89
CA ILE A 380 8.32 -4.12 -40.75
C ILE A 380 8.64 -5.56 -41.12
N SER A 381 9.32 -6.28 -40.27
CA SER A 381 9.55 -7.71 -40.45
C SER A 381 9.13 -8.49 -39.22
N ILE A 382 8.46 -9.61 -39.45
CA ILE A 382 8.09 -10.55 -38.41
C ILE A 382 8.65 -11.93 -38.77
N SER A 383 9.26 -12.58 -37.78
CA SER A 383 9.76 -13.96 -37.89
C SER A 383 9.49 -14.73 -36.61
N SER A 384 9.39 -16.05 -36.75
CA SER A 384 9.27 -16.95 -35.60
C SER A 384 10.14 -18.17 -35.76
N PHE A 385 10.62 -18.73 -34.66
CA PHE A 385 11.23 -20.04 -34.67
C PHE A 385 10.91 -20.79 -33.37
N ARG A 386 10.88 -22.10 -33.46
CA ARG A 386 10.69 -22.99 -32.30
C ARG A 386 11.96 -23.84 -32.12
N LYS A 387 12.43 -23.91 -30.87
CA LYS A 387 13.48 -24.83 -30.46
C LYS A 387 13.07 -25.51 -29.16
N ASN A 388 12.81 -26.79 -29.25
CA ASN A 388 12.24 -27.58 -28.14
C ASN A 388 10.94 -26.97 -27.61
N SER A 389 10.89 -26.67 -26.32
CA SER A 389 9.75 -26.03 -25.63
C SER A 389 9.72 -24.50 -25.73
N ILE A 390 10.67 -23.89 -26.40
CA ILE A 390 10.75 -22.44 -26.52
C ILE A 390 10.30 -22.02 -27.92
N PHE A 391 9.35 -21.09 -27.97
CA PHE A 391 8.91 -20.39 -29.17
C PHE A 391 9.30 -18.93 -29.08
N MET A 392 10.04 -18.49 -30.09
CA MET A 392 10.53 -17.11 -30.18
C MET A 392 9.84 -16.40 -31.33
N ILE A 393 9.37 -15.20 -31.05
CA ILE A 393 8.82 -14.28 -32.05
C ILE A 393 9.73 -13.05 -32.06
N THR A 394 10.18 -12.64 -33.23
CA THR A 394 10.98 -11.43 -33.41
C THR A 394 10.29 -10.51 -34.39
N ILE A 395 10.01 -9.29 -33.96
CA ILE A 395 9.40 -8.25 -34.77
C ILE A 395 10.37 -7.09 -34.84
N LYS A 396 10.67 -6.61 -36.05
CA LYS A 396 11.59 -5.52 -36.30
C LYS A 396 10.92 -4.44 -37.14
N ASN A 397 11.18 -3.19 -36.82
CA ASN A 397 10.78 -2.06 -37.63
C ASN A 397 11.86 -0.99 -37.65
N ARG A 398 11.91 -0.21 -38.72
CA ARG A 398 12.74 0.99 -38.79
C ARG A 398 12.17 2.09 -37.92
N TYR A 399 13.03 2.76 -37.13
CA TYR A 399 12.64 3.85 -36.24
C TYR A 399 13.79 4.84 -36.08
N GLU A 400 13.57 6.10 -36.44
CA GLU A 400 14.60 7.16 -36.38
C GLU A 400 14.58 7.96 -35.07
N GLY A 401 13.65 7.66 -34.14
CA GLY A 401 13.60 8.25 -32.79
C GLY A 401 14.52 7.52 -31.81
N GLU A 402 14.55 7.99 -30.57
CA GLU A 402 15.24 7.33 -29.45
C GLU A 402 14.22 6.75 -28.45
N LEU A 403 14.47 5.54 -27.99
CA LEU A 403 13.68 4.90 -26.94
C LEU A 403 14.13 5.43 -25.57
N ASN A 404 13.21 6.04 -24.81
CA ASN A 404 13.47 6.57 -23.48
C ASN A 404 13.15 5.52 -22.40
N TYR A 405 14.16 5.09 -21.66
CA TYR A 405 14.05 4.21 -20.51
C TYR A 405 14.24 5.03 -19.23
N LYS A 406 13.19 5.22 -18.42
CA LYS A 406 13.27 5.76 -17.06
C LYS A 406 12.95 4.65 -16.08
N ASP A 407 13.87 4.24 -15.25
CA ASP A 407 13.70 3.30 -14.12
C ASP A 407 12.89 2.00 -14.39
N SER A 408 12.59 1.68 -15.66
CA SER A 408 11.86 0.46 -16.05
C SER A 408 12.56 -0.27 -17.21
N ASP A 409 12.40 -1.60 -17.26
CA ASP A 409 12.94 -2.45 -18.33
C ASP A 409 12.26 -2.24 -19.71
N LEU A 410 11.18 -1.44 -19.76
CA LEU A 410 10.44 -1.10 -20.96
C LEU A 410 10.42 0.42 -21.15
N PRO A 411 10.51 0.94 -22.39
CA PRO A 411 10.52 2.36 -22.65
C PRO A 411 9.15 2.99 -22.34
N GLU A 412 9.18 4.26 -21.90
CA GLU A 412 7.97 5.05 -21.71
C GLU A 412 7.32 5.39 -23.05
N THR A 413 5.99 5.44 -23.06
CA THR A 413 5.23 5.89 -24.22
C THR A 413 5.48 7.38 -24.49
N THR A 414 5.71 7.74 -25.74
CA THR A 414 5.87 9.13 -26.18
C THR A 414 4.54 9.86 -26.35
N LYS A 415 3.40 9.18 -26.17
CA LYS A 415 2.06 9.74 -26.40
C LYS A 415 1.41 10.23 -25.11
N SER A 416 0.87 11.46 -25.11
CA SER A 416 0.10 12.06 -24.03
C SER A 416 -1.36 11.56 -24.06
N GLY A 417 -1.71 10.60 -23.16
CA GLY A 417 -3.07 10.11 -22.97
C GLY A 417 -3.14 8.91 -22.04
N LYS A 418 -4.20 8.81 -21.22
CA LYS A 418 -4.39 7.72 -20.24
C LYS A 418 -4.57 6.31 -20.82
N GLU A 419 -4.79 6.19 -22.14
CA GLU A 419 -5.01 4.91 -22.82
C GLU A 419 -3.79 4.39 -23.60
N HIS A 420 -2.66 5.12 -23.64
CA HIS A 420 -1.49 4.80 -24.43
C HIS A 420 -0.36 4.28 -23.51
N GLY A 421 0.30 3.21 -23.92
CA GLY A 421 1.33 2.51 -23.16
C GLY A 421 0.93 1.10 -22.70
N ILE A 422 -0.33 0.70 -22.94
CA ILE A 422 -0.87 -0.59 -22.52
C ILE A 422 -0.37 -1.74 -23.42
N GLY A 423 0.00 -1.47 -24.69
CA GLY A 423 0.34 -2.49 -25.68
C GLY A 423 1.50 -3.40 -25.27
N LEU A 424 2.66 -2.83 -24.89
CA LEU A 424 3.82 -3.61 -24.43
C LEU A 424 3.53 -4.35 -23.11
N HIS A 425 2.75 -3.74 -22.21
CA HIS A 425 2.32 -4.40 -20.98
C HIS A 425 1.39 -5.59 -21.26
N ASN A 426 0.48 -5.47 -22.24
CA ASN A 426 -0.37 -6.58 -22.67
C ASN A 426 0.45 -7.73 -23.28
N ILE A 427 1.41 -7.41 -24.13
CA ILE A 427 2.32 -8.41 -24.70
C ILE A 427 3.09 -9.14 -23.58
N ARG A 428 3.66 -8.39 -22.63
CA ARG A 428 4.41 -8.97 -21.51
C ARG A 428 3.51 -9.80 -20.60
N ARG A 429 2.29 -9.36 -20.35
CA ARG A 429 1.29 -10.13 -19.57
C ARG A 429 1.01 -11.48 -20.20
N VAL A 430 0.74 -11.51 -21.50
CA VAL A 430 0.49 -12.76 -22.22
C VAL A 430 1.75 -13.63 -22.26
N ALA A 431 2.92 -13.06 -22.54
CA ALA A 431 4.17 -13.81 -22.51
C ALA A 431 4.41 -14.50 -21.16
N ARG A 432 4.13 -13.83 -20.06
CA ARG A 432 4.27 -14.39 -18.71
C ARG A 432 3.26 -15.50 -18.39
N MET A 433 2.07 -15.51 -18.99
CA MET A 433 1.14 -16.64 -18.89
C MET A 433 1.75 -17.93 -19.45
N TYR A 434 2.67 -17.82 -20.42
CA TYR A 434 3.44 -18.91 -21.02
C TYR A 434 4.89 -18.95 -20.47
N MET A 435 5.11 -18.58 -19.22
CA MET A 435 6.43 -18.58 -18.54
C MET A 435 7.55 -17.92 -19.34
N GLY A 436 7.19 -16.97 -20.20
CA GLY A 436 8.07 -16.19 -21.03
C GLY A 436 8.26 -14.75 -20.56
N ASP A 437 8.98 -13.98 -21.34
CA ASP A 437 9.13 -12.53 -21.19
C ASP A 437 9.43 -11.87 -22.53
N ILE A 438 9.53 -10.55 -22.55
CA ILE A 438 9.83 -9.74 -23.73
C ILE A 438 11.08 -8.90 -23.52
N SER A 439 11.85 -8.69 -24.59
CA SER A 439 12.91 -7.67 -24.67
C SER A 439 12.64 -6.72 -25.83
N LEU A 440 12.94 -5.45 -25.64
CA LEU A 440 12.88 -4.43 -26.67
C LEU A 440 14.25 -3.76 -26.73
N GLU A 441 14.88 -3.79 -27.91
CA GLU A 441 16.21 -3.26 -28.12
C GLU A 441 16.19 -2.32 -29.32
N GLN A 442 17.03 -1.30 -29.31
CA GLN A 442 17.21 -0.39 -30.44
C GLN A 442 18.67 -0.42 -30.87
N GLU A 443 18.89 -0.81 -32.11
CA GLU A 443 20.23 -0.79 -32.76
C GLU A 443 20.12 -0.18 -34.15
N ASN A 444 21.03 0.71 -34.52
CA ASN A 444 21.18 1.26 -35.87
C ASN A 444 19.88 1.73 -36.54
N GLN A 445 19.03 2.47 -35.83
CA GLN A 445 17.71 2.93 -36.30
C GLN A 445 16.70 1.78 -36.54
N GLU A 446 16.93 0.63 -35.95
CA GLU A 446 15.98 -0.48 -35.90
C GLU A 446 15.52 -0.74 -34.48
N VAL A 447 14.24 -0.94 -34.28
CA VAL A 447 13.68 -1.45 -33.03
C VAL A 447 13.38 -2.91 -33.20
N VAL A 448 13.87 -3.73 -32.28
CA VAL A 448 13.71 -5.19 -32.26
C VAL A 448 12.95 -5.59 -31.01
N LEU A 449 11.71 -6.05 -31.18
CA LEU A 449 10.91 -6.68 -30.12
C LEU A 449 11.09 -8.19 -30.20
N SER A 450 11.66 -8.79 -29.17
CA SER A 450 11.80 -10.22 -29.00
C SER A 450 10.86 -10.73 -27.92
N ILE A 451 10.08 -11.77 -28.23
CA ILE A 451 9.07 -12.36 -27.35
C ILE A 451 9.38 -13.85 -27.21
N MET A 452 9.59 -14.30 -26.01
CA MET A 452 9.85 -15.69 -25.68
C MET A 452 8.63 -16.31 -25.00
N LEU A 453 8.18 -17.47 -25.46
CA LEU A 453 7.08 -18.23 -24.89
C LEU A 453 7.50 -19.68 -24.66
N GLN A 454 7.08 -20.28 -23.58
CA GLN A 454 7.24 -21.72 -23.35
C GLN A 454 6.01 -22.44 -23.86
N VAL A 455 6.17 -23.37 -24.83
CA VAL A 455 5.10 -23.99 -25.59
C VAL A 455 5.18 -25.51 -25.50
N GLU A 456 4.99 -26.07 -24.32
CA GLU A 456 4.86 -27.51 -24.10
C GLU A 456 3.43 -27.95 -23.86
#